data_99d80dbf46ab4d3bd55290c4b1960c6e
#
_entry.id   99d80dbf46ab4d3bd55290c4b1960c6e
#
_cell.length_a   1.000
_cell.length_b   1.000
_cell.length_c   1.000
_cell.angle_alpha   90.00
_cell.angle_beta   90.00
_cell.angle_gamma   90.00
#
_symmetry.space_group_name_H-M   'P 1'
#
loop_
_entity.id
_entity.type
_entity.pdbx_description
1 polymer ?
#
loop_
_entity_poly.entity_id
_entity_poly.type
_entity_poly.pdbx_seq_one_letter_code
_entity_poly.pdbx_strand_id
1 'polypeptide(L)' 'MKNEKEFKINNTEKIILEKMINVPGETFSREYIGKLIDIDKERSIDVIITRLRKKIEIDPKNPKYLQTIRGAGYVLWIE' A
#
# COMPACT_ATOMS: atom_id res chain seq x y z
N MET A 1 3.47 -2.12 12.82
CA MET A 1 2.38 -2.73 12.03
C MET A 1 1.76 -3.88 12.79
N LYS A 2 0.59 -4.34 12.32
CA LYS A 2 -0.06 -5.49 12.93
C LYS A 2 0.82 -6.73 12.82
N ASN A 3 0.60 -7.67 13.74
CA ASN A 3 1.28 -8.94 13.72
C ASN A 3 0.90 -9.75 12.47
N GLU A 4 1.87 -10.28 11.77
CA GLU A 4 1.65 -11.09 10.56
C GLU A 4 0.67 -12.23 10.76
N LYS A 5 0.63 -12.79 11.95
CA LYS A 5 -0.25 -13.92 12.26
C LYS A 5 -1.72 -13.55 12.24
N GLU A 6 -2.03 -12.29 12.32
CA GLU A 6 -3.40 -11.80 12.44
C GLU A 6 -4.03 -11.38 11.13
N PHE A 7 -3.27 -11.40 10.04
CA PHE A 7 -3.81 -11.00 8.75
C PHE A 7 -3.20 -11.82 7.62
N LYS A 8 -3.97 -11.90 6.55
CA LYS A 8 -3.53 -12.58 5.34
C LYS A 8 -3.49 -11.57 4.22
N ILE A 9 -2.35 -11.47 3.55
CA ILE A 9 -2.24 -10.64 2.36
C ILE A 9 -2.24 -11.54 1.14
N ASN A 10 -2.89 -11.07 0.07
CA ASN A 10 -2.89 -11.80 -1.18
C ASN A 10 -1.61 -11.48 -1.96
N ASN A 11 -1.42 -12.16 -3.07
CA ASN A 11 -0.21 -12.01 -3.87
C ASN A 11 -0.02 -10.58 -4.39
N THR A 12 -1.10 -9.94 -4.81
CA THR A 12 -1.07 -8.56 -5.30
C THR A 12 -0.59 -7.60 -4.22
N GLU A 13 -1.14 -7.73 -3.01
CA GLU A 13 -0.76 -6.90 -1.87
C GLU A 13 0.68 -7.14 -1.47
N LYS A 14 1.12 -8.39 -1.53
CA LYS A 14 2.49 -8.76 -1.22
C LYS A 14 3.48 -8.09 -2.16
N ILE A 15 3.19 -8.09 -3.45
CA ILE A 15 4.05 -7.46 -4.46
C ILE A 15 4.21 -5.97 -4.14
N ILE A 16 3.11 -5.29 -3.84
CA ILE A 16 3.13 -3.86 -3.52
C ILE A 16 3.96 -3.60 -2.26
N LEU A 17 3.68 -4.34 -1.20
CA LEU A 17 4.38 -4.16 0.08
C LEU A 17 5.87 -4.44 -0.04
N GLU A 18 6.27 -5.50 -0.71
CA GLU A 18 7.67 -5.83 -0.88
C GLU A 18 8.42 -4.72 -1.59
N LYS A 19 7.82 -4.15 -2.63
CA LYS A 19 8.43 -3.06 -3.36
C LYS A 19 8.60 -1.82 -2.49
N MET A 20 7.57 -1.48 -1.74
CA MET A 20 7.60 -0.31 -0.86
C MET A 20 8.56 -0.49 0.33
N ILE A 21 8.64 -1.70 0.88
CA ILE A 21 9.53 -1.99 2.01
C ILE A 21 10.99 -1.84 1.62
N ASN A 22 11.33 -2.12 0.38
CA ASN A 22 12.70 -1.99 -0.11
C ASN A 22 13.16 -0.54 -0.21
N VAL A 23 12.22 0.40 -0.33
CA VAL A 23 12.54 1.83 -0.43
C VAL A 23 11.58 2.64 0.45
N PRO A 24 11.69 2.52 1.78
CA PRO A 24 10.78 3.21 2.69
C PRO A 24 10.84 4.72 2.49
N GLY A 25 9.70 5.37 2.55
CA GLY A 25 9.62 6.81 2.39
C GLY A 25 9.57 7.28 0.95
N GLU A 26 9.74 6.40 -0.02
CA GLU A 26 9.63 6.78 -1.42
C GLU A 26 8.16 6.78 -1.84
N THR A 27 7.76 7.80 -2.60
CA THR A 27 6.39 7.93 -3.09
C THR A 27 6.21 7.12 -4.39
N PHE A 28 5.16 6.31 -4.42
CA PHE A 28 4.81 5.49 -5.58
C PHE A 28 3.54 6.02 -6.21
N SER A 29 3.59 6.41 -7.48
CA SER A 29 2.40 6.86 -8.18
C SER A 29 1.44 5.70 -8.41
N ARG A 30 0.15 6.03 -8.59
CA ARG A 30 -0.86 5.02 -8.93
C ARG A 30 -0.49 4.32 -10.23
N GLU A 31 0.02 5.08 -11.21
CA GLU A 31 0.43 4.51 -12.49
C GLU A 31 1.54 3.47 -12.30
N TYR A 32 2.53 3.79 -11.49
CA TYR A 32 3.62 2.85 -11.23
C TYR A 32 3.12 1.59 -10.53
N ILE A 33 2.28 1.76 -9.51
CA ILE A 33 1.69 0.62 -8.80
C ILE A 33 0.87 -0.24 -9.76
N GLY A 34 0.10 0.41 -10.64
CA GLY A 34 -0.71 -0.30 -11.63
C GLY A 34 0.14 -1.14 -12.56
N LYS A 35 1.26 -0.62 -13.01
CA LYS A 35 2.19 -1.38 -13.87
C LYS A 35 2.78 -2.56 -13.12
N LEU A 36 3.06 -2.37 -11.83
CA LEU A 36 3.65 -3.40 -10.99
C LEU A 36 2.73 -4.62 -10.83
N ILE A 37 1.43 -4.39 -10.76
CA ILE A 37 0.43 -5.43 -10.54
C ILE A 37 -0.46 -5.70 -11.76
N ASP A 38 -0.12 -5.10 -12.90
CA ASP A 38 -0.83 -5.28 -14.17
C ASP A 38 -2.31 -4.86 -14.10
N ILE A 39 -2.56 -3.72 -13.50
CA ILE A 39 -3.89 -3.11 -13.42
C ILE A 39 -3.76 -1.66 -13.87
N ASP A 40 -4.59 -1.23 -14.82
CA ASP A 40 -4.51 0.11 -15.38
C ASP A 40 -5.60 1.08 -14.91
N LYS A 41 -6.53 0.62 -14.07
CA LYS A 41 -7.58 1.46 -13.51
C LYS A 41 -7.19 2.01 -12.15
N GLU A 42 -7.06 3.33 -12.04
CA GLU A 42 -6.68 3.99 -10.80
C GLU A 42 -7.60 3.67 -9.63
N ARG A 43 -8.91 3.58 -9.90
CA ARG A 43 -9.89 3.24 -8.86
C ARG A 43 -9.60 1.87 -8.24
N SER A 44 -9.21 0.91 -9.05
CA SER A 44 -8.87 -0.42 -8.56
C SER A 44 -7.66 -0.39 -7.65
N ILE A 45 -6.69 0.45 -7.98
CA ILE A 45 -5.50 0.62 -7.16
C ILE A 45 -5.87 1.21 -5.80
N ASP A 46 -6.73 2.24 -5.78
CA ASP A 46 -7.19 2.85 -4.53
C ASP A 46 -7.90 1.84 -3.63
N VAL A 47 -8.70 0.95 -4.23
CA VAL A 47 -9.40 -0.11 -3.48
C VAL A 47 -8.39 -1.08 -2.87
N ILE A 48 -7.38 -1.48 -3.63
CA ILE A 48 -6.33 -2.39 -3.15
C ILE A 48 -5.58 -1.76 -1.97
N ILE A 49 -5.21 -0.50 -2.10
CA ILE A 49 -4.51 0.22 -1.03
C ILE A 49 -5.39 0.33 0.22
N THR A 50 -6.68 0.63 0.04
CA THR A 50 -7.62 0.72 1.17
C THR A 50 -7.73 -0.61 1.91
N ARG A 51 -7.80 -1.71 1.18
CA ARG A 51 -7.85 -3.05 1.77
C ARG A 51 -6.55 -3.38 2.50
N LEU A 52 -5.42 -2.99 1.92
CA LEU A 52 -4.12 -3.22 2.51
C LEU A 52 -3.98 -2.45 3.83
N ARG A 53 -4.45 -1.20 3.88
CA ARG A 53 -4.48 -0.43 5.12
C ARG A 53 -5.24 -1.14 6.23
N LYS A 54 -6.38 -1.71 5.90
CA LYS A 54 -7.18 -2.45 6.89
C LYS A 54 -6.42 -3.62 7.49
N LYS A 55 -5.46 -4.16 6.75
CA LYS A 55 -4.67 -5.30 7.19
C LYS A 55 -3.46 -4.91 8.02
N ILE A 56 -2.82 -3.79 7.70
CA ILE A 56 -1.56 -3.41 8.34
C ILE A 56 -1.67 -2.26 9.34
N GLU A 57 -2.70 -1.42 9.22
CA GLU A 57 -2.88 -0.28 10.11
C GLU A 57 -3.76 -0.64 11.30
N ILE A 58 -3.43 -0.12 12.45
CA ILE A 58 -4.28 -0.25 13.63
C ILE A 58 -5.55 0.57 13.42
N ASP A 59 -5.40 1.78 12.88
CA ASP A 59 -6.52 2.65 12.52
C ASP A 59 -6.42 3.03 11.04
N PRO A 60 -7.11 2.30 10.15
CA PRO A 60 -7.04 2.57 8.71
C PRO A 60 -7.50 3.96 8.29
N LYS A 61 -8.33 4.62 9.10
CA LYS A 61 -8.80 5.98 8.81
C LYS A 61 -7.73 7.02 9.06
N ASN A 62 -6.79 6.70 9.95
CA ASN A 62 -5.65 7.56 10.27
C ASN A 62 -4.37 6.74 10.11
N PRO A 63 -4.00 6.41 8.88
CA PRO A 63 -2.89 5.50 8.63
C PRO A 63 -1.56 6.10 9.05
N LYS A 64 -0.77 5.30 9.75
CA LYS A 64 0.54 5.68 10.23
C LYS A 64 1.63 5.29 9.24
N TYR A 65 1.46 4.15 8.60
CA TYR A 65 2.50 3.57 7.75
C TYR A 65 2.26 3.77 6.26
N LEU A 66 1.10 3.39 5.78
CA LEU A 66 0.76 3.49 4.36
C LEU A 66 -0.09 4.73 4.14
N GLN A 67 0.55 5.81 3.75
CA GLN A 67 -0.10 7.11 3.63
C GLN A 67 -0.30 7.52 2.18
N THR A 68 -1.30 8.37 1.96
CA THR A 68 -1.56 8.97 0.66
C THR A 68 -0.86 10.32 0.58
N ILE A 69 -0.10 10.53 -0.50
CA ILE A 69 0.47 11.84 -0.80
C ILE A 69 -0.38 12.44 -1.90
N ARG A 70 -1.14 13.47 -1.54
CA ARG A 70 -2.10 14.08 -2.45
C ARG A 70 -1.44 14.56 -3.73
N GLY A 71 -1.97 14.12 -4.86
CA GLY A 71 -1.44 14.48 -6.16
C GLY A 71 -0.20 13.71 -6.60
N ALA A 72 0.35 12.85 -5.75
CA ALA A 72 1.58 12.10 -6.07
C ALA A 72 1.40 10.59 -6.01
N GLY A 73 0.67 10.07 -5.01
CA GLY A 73 0.46 8.63 -4.88
C GLY A 73 0.48 8.16 -3.44
N TYR A 74 1.22 7.10 -3.19
CA TYR A 74 1.27 6.45 -1.88
C TYR A 74 2.70 6.28 -1.40
N VAL A 75 2.87 6.28 -0.09
CA VAL A 75 4.19 6.12 0.53
C VAL A 75 4.06 5.19 1.72
N LEU A 76 5.05 4.32 1.91
CA LEU A 76 5.11 3.46 3.09
C LEU A 76 6.23 3.95 4.00
N TRP A 77 5.87 4.26 5.23
CA TRP A 77 6.83 4.63 6.27
C TRP A 77 7.08 3.44 7.17
N ILE A 78 8.33 3.19 7.48
CA ILE A 78 8.75 2.12 8.39
C ILE A 78 9.49 2.78 9.54
N GLU A 79 9.10 2.45 10.76
CA GLU A 79 9.76 2.99 11.94
C GLU A 79 11.14 2.39 12.15
#